data_85d5a6ef8f336d2e1f585c3f06cfb271
#
_entry.id   85d5a6ef8f336d2e1f585c3f06cfb271
#
_cell.length_a   1.000
_cell.length_b   1.000
_cell.length_c   1.000
_cell.angle_alpha   90.00
_cell.angle_beta   90.00
_cell.angle_gamma   90.00
#
_symmetry.space_group_name_H-M   'P 1'
#
loop_
_entity.id
_entity.type
_entity.pdbx_description
1 polymer ?
#
loop_
_entity_poly.entity_id
_entity_poly.type
_entity_poly.pdbx_seq_one_letter_code
_entity_poly.pdbx_strand_id
1 'polypeptide(L)'
;MTVDEAAEFFKDINPKITTALQDASSILLGHLLIGQPTSTLSGGENIRIKLLKLRNSRSDVLGIDEPFKGLSLTEIHSVVSFLMGMIAKGKTIVVIDHNEEAFPYFAKHIELVSDKGILKGI
;
A
#
# COMPACT_ATOMS: atom_id res chain seq x y z
N MET A 1 -2.60 7.39 21.59
CA MET A 1 -1.93 6.10 21.30
C MET A 1 -1.67 6.01 19.81
N THR A 2 -0.45 5.74 19.43
CA THR A 2 -0.09 5.47 18.05
C THR A 2 -0.54 4.08 17.60
N VAL A 3 -0.52 3.82 16.30
CA VAL A 3 -0.79 2.49 15.75
C VAL A 3 0.17 1.44 16.34
N ASP A 4 1.46 1.78 16.44
CA ASP A 4 2.47 0.87 17.01
C ASP A 4 2.21 0.58 18.50
N GLU A 5 1.89 1.60 19.27
CA GLU A 5 1.54 1.45 20.69
C GLU A 5 0.28 0.59 20.87
N ALA A 6 -0.72 0.80 20.01
CA ALA A 6 -1.96 0.03 20.04
C ALA A 6 -1.71 -1.44 19.67
N ALA A 7 -0.85 -1.71 18.70
CA ALA A 7 -0.48 -3.07 18.32
C ALA A 7 0.13 -3.82 19.53
N GLU A 8 1.02 -3.17 20.26
CA GLU A 8 1.61 -3.75 21.47
C GLU A 8 0.58 -3.94 22.57
N PHE A 9 -0.31 -2.96 22.76
CA PHE A 9 -1.36 -3.03 23.78
C PHE A 9 -2.30 -4.22 23.57
N PHE A 10 -2.76 -4.45 22.32
CA PHE A 10 -3.73 -5.48 22.00
C PHE A 10 -3.14 -6.86 21.74
N LYS A 11 -1.84 -6.99 21.73
CA LYS A 11 -1.11 -8.20 21.36
C LYS A 11 -1.63 -9.48 22.06
N ASP A 12 -1.91 -9.40 23.36
CA ASP A 12 -2.41 -10.53 24.14
C ASP A 12 -3.92 -10.46 24.43
N ILE A 13 -4.60 -9.46 23.88
CA ILE A 13 -6.02 -9.22 24.15
C ILE A 13 -6.88 -9.62 22.97
N ASN A 14 -6.53 -9.19 21.76
CA ASN A 14 -7.34 -9.41 20.57
C ASN A 14 -6.47 -9.61 19.31
N PRO A 15 -6.30 -10.85 18.85
CA PRO A 15 -5.45 -11.15 17.71
C PRO A 15 -5.87 -10.45 16.41
N LYS A 16 -7.17 -10.26 16.18
CA LYS A 16 -7.65 -9.60 14.95
C LYS A 16 -7.27 -8.12 14.93
N ILE A 17 -7.42 -7.44 16.06
CA ILE A 17 -7.04 -6.03 16.18
C ILE A 17 -5.52 -5.91 16.02
N THR A 18 -4.76 -6.77 16.68
CA THR A 18 -3.30 -6.78 16.59
C THR A 18 -2.84 -6.97 15.15
N THR A 19 -3.40 -7.92 14.43
CA THR A 19 -3.04 -8.18 13.02
C THR A 19 -3.32 -6.95 12.15
N ALA A 20 -4.48 -6.34 12.31
CA ALA A 20 -4.84 -5.14 11.53
C ALA A 20 -3.88 -3.97 11.80
N LEU A 21 -3.49 -3.78 13.05
CA LEU A 21 -2.55 -2.73 13.43
C LEU A 21 -1.12 -3.03 12.95
N GLN A 22 -0.71 -4.28 12.99
CA GLN A 22 0.59 -4.71 12.44
C GLN A 22 0.65 -4.52 10.93
N ASP A 23 -0.44 -4.77 10.24
CA ASP A 23 -0.52 -4.49 8.79
C ASP A 23 -0.34 -3.00 8.50
N ALA A 24 -0.99 -2.15 9.28
CA ALA A 24 -0.83 -0.70 9.15
C ALA A 24 0.63 -0.28 9.40
N SER A 25 1.25 -0.83 10.44
CA SER A 25 2.65 -0.56 10.76
C SER A 25 3.58 -0.99 9.62
N SER A 26 3.29 -2.13 8.99
CA SER A 26 4.13 -2.68 7.91
C SER A 26 4.15 -1.81 6.64
N ILE A 27 3.15 -0.95 6.48
CA ILE A 27 3.09 0.00 5.35
C ILE A 27 3.28 1.45 5.79
N LEU A 28 4.11 1.65 6.83
CA LEU A 28 4.59 2.96 7.25
C LEU A 28 3.53 3.85 7.90
N LEU A 29 2.54 3.24 8.54
CA LEU A 29 1.48 3.97 9.25
C LEU A 29 1.57 3.83 10.77
N GLY A 30 2.65 3.20 11.27
CA GLY A 30 2.80 2.91 12.71
C GLY A 30 2.84 4.16 13.61
N HIS A 31 3.28 5.28 13.07
CA HIS A 31 3.39 6.54 13.79
C HIS A 31 2.07 7.32 13.90
N LEU A 32 1.07 6.96 13.13
CA LEU A 32 -0.23 7.65 13.15
C LEU A 32 -0.96 7.40 14.46
N LEU A 33 -1.72 8.40 14.90
CA LEU A 33 -2.56 8.26 16.09
C LEU A 33 -3.86 7.52 15.75
N ILE A 34 -4.28 6.66 16.65
CA ILE A 34 -5.61 6.06 16.56
C ILE A 34 -6.65 7.17 16.66
N GLY A 35 -7.56 7.22 15.70
CA GLY A 35 -8.56 8.27 15.62
C GLY A 35 -8.08 9.58 14.99
N GLN A 36 -6.88 9.60 14.44
CA GLN A 36 -6.37 10.78 13.76
C GLN A 36 -7.26 11.16 12.58
N PRO A 37 -7.68 12.45 12.47
CA PRO A 37 -8.49 12.88 11.33
C PRO A 37 -7.76 12.70 10.00
N THR A 38 -8.46 12.19 8.98
CA THR A 38 -7.86 11.94 7.67
C THR A 38 -7.38 13.21 6.98
N SER A 39 -7.94 14.36 7.34
CA SER A 39 -7.51 15.66 6.83
C SER A 39 -6.08 16.05 7.26
N THR A 40 -5.55 15.40 8.29
CA THR A 40 -4.19 15.65 8.81
C THR A 40 -3.14 14.73 8.20
N LEU A 41 -3.55 13.80 7.34
CA LEU A 41 -2.65 12.82 6.73
C LEU A 41 -1.99 13.39 5.47
N SER A 42 -0.76 12.95 5.19
CA SER A 42 -0.10 13.24 3.92
C SER A 42 -0.80 12.49 2.77
N GLY A 43 -0.53 12.91 1.53
CA GLY A 43 -1.07 12.22 0.36
C GLY A 43 -0.67 10.74 0.31
N GLY A 44 0.58 10.43 0.62
CA GLY A 44 1.07 9.05 0.68
C GLY A 44 0.43 8.24 1.80
N GLU A 45 0.22 8.84 2.97
CA GLU A 45 -0.46 8.18 4.09
C GLU A 45 -1.90 7.86 3.75
N ASN A 46 -2.62 8.77 3.10
CA ASN A 46 -3.99 8.52 2.62
C ASN A 46 -4.04 7.36 1.63
N ILE A 47 -3.10 7.29 0.69
CA ILE A 47 -3.00 6.20 -0.28
C ILE A 47 -2.79 4.88 0.45
N ARG A 48 -1.86 4.82 1.41
CA ARG A 48 -1.57 3.60 2.16
C ARG A 48 -2.72 3.14 3.02
N ILE A 49 -3.50 4.06 3.61
CA ILE A 49 -4.73 3.69 4.32
C ILE A 49 -5.73 3.02 3.37
N LYS A 50 -5.83 3.51 2.14
CA LYS A 50 -6.69 2.86 1.13
C LYS A 50 -6.19 1.45 0.80
N LEU A 51 -4.87 1.22 0.78
CA LEU A 51 -4.30 -0.11 0.59
C LEU A 51 -4.74 -1.10 1.68
N LEU A 52 -4.78 -0.65 2.93
CA LEU A 52 -5.26 -1.51 4.03
C LEU A 52 -6.68 -2.00 3.78
N LYS A 53 -7.54 -1.13 3.26
CA LYS A 53 -8.92 -1.49 2.94
C LYS A 53 -9.02 -2.52 1.83
N LEU A 54 -8.08 -2.52 0.89
CA LEU A 54 -8.07 -3.47 -0.22
C LEU A 54 -7.69 -4.88 0.21
N ARG A 55 -7.01 -5.05 1.33
CA ARG A 55 -6.56 -6.37 1.82
C ARG A 55 -7.71 -7.37 1.93
N ASN A 56 -8.87 -6.92 2.37
CA ASN A 56 -10.05 -7.76 2.56
C ASN A 56 -11.04 -7.65 1.39
N SER A 57 -10.63 -7.06 0.28
CA SER A 57 -11.47 -6.98 -0.91
C SER A 57 -11.75 -8.36 -1.48
N ARG A 58 -12.98 -8.55 -1.98
CA ARG A 58 -13.39 -9.78 -2.67
C ARG A 58 -12.99 -9.79 -4.14
N SER A 59 -12.56 -8.65 -4.67
CA SER A 59 -12.12 -8.54 -6.07
C SER A 59 -10.82 -9.29 -6.29
N ASP A 60 -10.72 -9.98 -7.42
CA ASP A 60 -9.49 -10.69 -7.80
C ASP A 60 -8.44 -9.77 -8.42
N VAL A 61 -8.88 -8.67 -9.01
CA VAL A 61 -8.02 -7.67 -9.64
C VAL A 61 -8.17 -6.35 -8.91
N LEU A 62 -7.06 -5.79 -8.47
CA LEU A 62 -7.00 -4.53 -7.73
C LEU A 62 -6.16 -3.51 -8.50
N GLY A 63 -6.75 -2.34 -8.78
CA GLY A 63 -6.04 -1.21 -9.36
C GLY A 63 -5.62 -0.23 -8.28
N ILE A 64 -4.36 0.17 -8.26
CA ILE A 64 -3.79 1.05 -7.24
C ILE A 64 -3.07 2.21 -7.93
N ASP A 65 -3.47 3.42 -7.59
CA ASP A 65 -2.92 4.63 -8.20
C ASP A 65 -1.90 5.28 -7.26
N GLU A 66 -0.68 5.39 -7.75
CA GLU A 66 0.45 6.06 -7.09
C GLU A 66 0.76 5.60 -5.65
N PRO A 67 0.84 4.29 -5.35
CA PRO A 67 1.13 3.82 -3.99
C PRO A 67 2.54 4.15 -3.52
N PHE A 68 3.47 4.46 -4.43
CA PHE A 68 4.88 4.73 -4.13
C PHE A 68 5.24 6.21 -4.16
N LYS A 69 4.25 7.07 -4.31
CA LYS A 69 4.49 8.51 -4.40
C LYS A 69 5.25 9.05 -3.20
N GLY A 70 6.38 9.67 -3.46
CA GLY A 70 7.21 10.32 -2.43
C GLY A 70 7.96 9.37 -1.50
N LEU A 71 7.99 8.07 -1.79
CA LEU A 71 8.67 7.09 -0.98
C LEU A 71 10.13 6.89 -1.39
N SER A 72 11.00 6.67 -0.41
CA SER A 72 12.38 6.23 -0.61
C SER A 72 12.40 4.75 -1.02
N LEU A 73 13.55 4.27 -1.47
CA LEU A 73 13.72 2.86 -1.87
C LEU A 73 13.35 1.89 -0.74
N THR A 74 13.77 2.18 0.48
CA THR A 74 13.46 1.36 1.67
C THR A 74 11.96 1.33 1.95
N GLU A 75 11.31 2.48 1.84
CA GLU A 75 9.87 2.60 2.05
C GLU A 75 9.08 1.90 0.95
N ILE A 76 9.52 1.99 -0.29
CA ILE A 76 8.94 1.24 -1.42
C ILE A 76 8.96 -0.26 -1.14
N HIS A 77 10.08 -0.77 -0.62
CA HIS A 77 10.21 -2.19 -0.28
C HIS A 77 9.13 -2.64 0.70
N SER A 78 8.83 -1.83 1.71
CA SER A 78 7.78 -2.14 2.68
C SER A 78 6.39 -2.24 2.05
N VAL A 79 6.06 -1.30 1.17
CA VAL A 79 4.77 -1.32 0.45
C VAL A 79 4.71 -2.50 -0.52
N VAL A 80 5.78 -2.76 -1.26
CA VAL A 80 5.84 -3.93 -2.17
C VAL A 80 5.63 -5.23 -1.41
N SER A 81 6.24 -5.38 -0.23
CA SER A 81 6.06 -6.59 0.60
C SER A 81 4.59 -6.79 0.98
N PHE A 82 3.89 -5.71 1.30
CA PHE A 82 2.45 -5.76 1.58
C PHE A 82 1.65 -6.21 0.34
N LEU A 83 1.96 -5.65 -0.83
CA LEU A 83 1.31 -6.03 -2.09
C LEU A 83 1.59 -7.49 -2.45
N MET A 84 2.82 -7.96 -2.24
CA MET A 84 3.19 -9.36 -2.47
C MET A 84 2.38 -10.31 -1.58
N GLY A 85 2.06 -9.91 -0.36
CA GLY A 85 1.19 -10.68 0.52
C GLY A 85 -0.21 -10.86 -0.06
N MET A 86 -0.75 -9.85 -0.73
CA MET A 86 -2.03 -9.95 -1.42
C MET A 86 -1.94 -10.84 -2.67
N ILE A 87 -0.87 -10.73 -3.44
CA ILE A 87 -0.63 -11.57 -4.61
C ILE A 87 -0.55 -13.06 -4.20
N ALA A 88 0.11 -13.34 -3.08
CA ALA A 88 0.20 -14.71 -2.56
C ALA A 88 -1.17 -15.30 -2.21
N LYS A 89 -2.17 -14.46 -1.97
CA LYS A 89 -3.55 -14.88 -1.72
C LYS A 89 -4.39 -14.98 -3.00
N GLY A 90 -3.77 -14.89 -4.16
CA GLY A 90 -4.42 -15.02 -5.47
C GLY A 90 -4.90 -13.72 -6.10
N LYS A 91 -4.53 -12.58 -5.55
CA LYS A 91 -4.88 -11.27 -6.13
C LYS A 91 -3.98 -10.92 -7.30
N THR A 92 -4.54 -10.26 -8.30
CA THR A 92 -3.77 -9.61 -9.37
C THR A 92 -3.76 -8.12 -9.09
N ILE A 93 -2.58 -7.53 -9.09
CA ILE A 93 -2.40 -6.11 -8.75
C ILE A 93 -1.88 -5.35 -9.96
N VAL A 94 -2.59 -4.28 -10.31
CA VAL A 94 -2.18 -3.32 -11.33
C VAL A 94 -1.84 -2.02 -10.62
N VAL A 95 -0.61 -1.59 -10.75
CA VAL A 95 -0.12 -0.35 -10.14
C VAL A 95 0.12 0.69 -11.24
N ILE A 96 -0.33 1.90 -10.99
CA ILE A 96 -0.02 3.07 -11.82
C ILE A 96 0.88 3.96 -10.99
N ASP A 97 2.11 4.15 -11.42
CA ASP A 97 3.07 4.99 -10.68
C ASP A 97 4.14 5.58 -11.58
N HIS A 98 4.68 6.71 -11.18
CA HIS A 98 5.79 7.39 -11.85
C HIS A 98 7.13 7.12 -11.15
N ASN A 99 7.12 6.45 -10.02
CA ASN A 99 8.33 6.18 -9.25
C ASN A 99 9.08 4.98 -9.84
N GLU A 100 10.08 5.26 -10.68
CA GLU A 100 10.85 4.25 -11.40
C GLU A 100 11.60 3.30 -10.46
N GLU A 101 11.89 3.70 -9.24
CA GLU A 101 12.56 2.84 -8.25
C GLU A 101 11.70 1.64 -7.86
N ALA A 102 10.38 1.71 -8.04
CA ALA A 102 9.48 0.60 -7.78
C ALA A 102 9.42 -0.40 -8.94
N PHE A 103 9.78 -0.01 -10.15
CA PHE A 103 9.62 -0.83 -11.37
C PHE A 103 10.28 -2.20 -11.30
N PRO A 104 11.50 -2.36 -10.75
CA PRO A 104 12.15 -3.69 -10.70
C PRO A 104 11.39 -4.74 -9.90
N TYR A 105 10.46 -4.34 -9.03
CA TYR A 105 9.67 -5.28 -8.23
C TYR A 105 8.51 -5.93 -8.99
N PHE A 106 8.19 -5.42 -10.19
CA PHE A 106 7.06 -5.89 -10.98
C PHE A 106 7.52 -6.72 -12.17
N ALA A 107 6.81 -7.83 -12.42
CA ALA A 107 7.17 -8.75 -13.50
C ALA A 107 6.83 -8.19 -14.90
N LYS A 108 5.83 -7.34 -14.99
CA LYS A 108 5.37 -6.78 -16.26
C LYS A 108 5.18 -5.27 -16.15
N HIS A 109 5.80 -4.56 -17.07
CA HIS A 109 5.68 -3.10 -17.15
C HIS A 109 4.97 -2.70 -18.43
N ILE A 110 4.11 -1.70 -18.31
CA ILE A 110 3.44 -1.07 -19.43
C ILE A 110 3.67 0.43 -19.30
N GLU A 111 4.32 1.02 -20.29
CA GLU A 111 4.43 2.47 -20.37
C GLU A 111 3.37 2.98 -21.33
N LEU A 112 2.55 3.90 -20.84
CA LEU A 112 1.52 4.51 -21.67
C LEU A 112 2.07 5.81 -22.23
N VAL A 113 2.36 5.81 -23.53
CA VAL A 113 2.83 6.98 -24.25
C VAL A 113 1.71 7.43 -25.19
N SER A 114 1.31 8.69 -25.04
CA SER A 114 0.35 9.29 -25.97
C SER A 114 1.11 9.94 -27.13
N ASP A 115 1.04 9.31 -28.28
CA ASP A 115 1.51 9.86 -29.54
C ASP A 115 0.32 10.01 -30.47
N LYS A 116 -0.08 11.25 -30.72
CA LYS A 116 -1.27 11.55 -31.55
C LYS A 116 -2.53 10.83 -31.07
N GLY A 117 -2.69 10.68 -29.77
CA GLY A 117 -3.84 10.00 -29.18
C GLY A 117 -3.77 8.47 -29.18
N ILE A 118 -2.63 7.89 -29.53
CA ILE A 118 -2.41 6.44 -29.52
C ILE A 118 -1.65 6.06 -28.26
N LEU A 119 -2.18 5.08 -27.52
CA LEU A 119 -1.50 4.52 -26.33
C LEU A 119 -0.66 3.31 -26.76
N LYS A 120 0.61 3.31 -26.34
CA LYS A 120 1.53 2.19 -26.59
C LYS A 120 1.94 1.56 -25.26
N GLY A 121 1.94 0.23 -25.21
CA GLY A 121 2.47 -0.53 -24.08
C GLY A 121 3.85 -1.09 -24.42
N ILE A 122 4.71 -1.09 -23.41
CA ILE A 122 6.03 -1.71 -23.48
C ILE A 122 6.20 -2.76 -22.39
#